data_39e3d8e7d13dab8740f929151f0d12bc
#
_entry.id   39e3d8e7d13dab8740f929151f0d12bc
#
_cell.length_a   1.000
_cell.length_b   1.000
_cell.length_c   1.000
_cell.angle_alpha   90.00
_cell.angle_beta   90.00
_cell.angle_gamma   90.00
#
_symmetry.space_group_name_H-M   'P 1'
#
loop_
_entity.id
_entity.type
_entity.pdbx_description
1 polymer ?
#
loop_
_entity_poly.entity_id
_entity_poly.type
_entity_poly.pdbx_seq_one_letter_code
_entity_poly.pdbx_strand_id
1 'polypeptide(L)'
;MVAGNRSAKLYTAGQNKDVPTSFGHTIHTHYTFAEVHSAYFEALALPGGFARYDYFSTANDDEFLRIIKEFAAENKPIAAVCTASILLGKTGILNNRHATTYQGENGRWLDQLATLGAQVTTEQICIDGPIITGSGPSSAIPVALKLLEMTIGHKTAESISDMMGF
;
A
#
# COMPACT_ATOMS: atom_id res chain seq x y z
N MET A 1 -21.58 25.22 10.33
CA MET A 1 -20.18 24.88 10.04
C MET A 1 -20.16 24.16 8.69
N VAL A 2 -19.66 24.80 7.65
CA VAL A 2 -19.50 24.17 6.33
C VAL A 2 -18.35 23.19 6.48
N ALA A 3 -18.62 21.88 6.35
CA ALA A 3 -17.58 20.87 6.30
C ALA A 3 -16.71 21.21 5.08
N GLY A 4 -15.48 21.65 5.32
CA GLY A 4 -14.54 21.99 4.26
C GLY A 4 -14.36 20.78 3.34
N ASN A 5 -14.49 21.03 2.06
CA ASN A 5 -14.31 20.03 1.00
C ASN A 5 -12.84 19.53 1.07
N ARG A 6 -12.59 18.43 1.80
CA ARG A 6 -11.25 17.83 1.87
C ARG A 6 -10.97 17.15 0.53
N SER A 7 -10.10 17.74 -0.26
CA SER A 7 -9.59 17.10 -1.49
C SER A 7 -8.32 16.33 -1.19
N ALA A 8 -8.27 15.06 -1.60
CA ALA A 8 -7.03 14.29 -1.57
C ALA A 8 -6.16 14.66 -2.77
N LYS A 9 -4.84 14.76 -2.54
CA LYS A 9 -3.83 14.88 -3.61
C LYS A 9 -2.97 13.64 -3.59
N LEU A 10 -2.76 13.06 -4.76
CA LEU A 10 -1.89 11.90 -4.94
C LEU A 10 -0.51 12.36 -5.41
N TYR A 11 0.52 11.87 -4.71
CA TYR A 11 1.91 12.00 -5.11
C TYR A 11 2.51 10.63 -5.32
N THR A 12 3.45 10.52 -6.26
CA THR A 12 4.15 9.28 -6.57
C THR A 12 5.61 9.41 -6.21
N ALA A 13 6.19 8.33 -5.70
CA ALA A 13 7.60 8.23 -5.39
C ALA A 13 8.20 6.95 -5.96
N GLY A 14 9.48 7.01 -6.31
CA GLY A 14 10.24 5.87 -6.80
C GLY A 14 11.70 5.94 -6.38
N GLN A 15 12.47 4.90 -6.66
CA GLN A 15 13.92 4.91 -6.43
C GLN A 15 14.59 6.03 -7.24
N ASN A 16 14.08 6.26 -8.44
CA ASN A 16 14.45 7.36 -9.32
C ASN A 16 13.20 8.13 -9.77
N LYS A 17 13.36 9.31 -10.34
CA LYS A 17 12.24 10.10 -10.90
C LYS A 17 11.57 9.39 -12.08
N ASP A 18 12.31 8.62 -12.83
CA ASP A 18 11.82 7.82 -13.95
C ASP A 18 11.84 6.34 -13.57
N VAL A 19 10.65 5.77 -13.38
CA VAL A 19 10.45 4.38 -12.97
C VAL A 19 9.95 3.57 -14.17
N PRO A 20 10.74 2.63 -14.69
CA PRO A 20 10.29 1.73 -15.75
C PRO A 20 9.23 0.77 -15.21
N THR A 21 8.16 0.58 -15.98
CA THR A 21 7.12 -0.40 -15.66
C THR A 21 7.38 -1.74 -16.34
N SER A 22 6.73 -2.78 -15.86
CA SER A 22 6.83 -4.15 -16.41
C SER A 22 6.37 -4.26 -17.88
N PHE A 23 5.68 -3.25 -18.42
CA PHE A 23 5.13 -3.25 -19.77
C PHE A 23 5.79 -2.22 -20.71
N GLY A 24 7.00 -1.77 -20.37
CA GLY A 24 7.81 -0.90 -21.23
C GLY A 24 7.41 0.59 -21.20
N HIS A 25 6.53 0.99 -20.30
CA HIS A 25 6.23 2.41 -20.06
C HIS A 25 7.11 2.94 -18.93
N THR A 26 7.32 4.26 -18.90
CA THR A 26 8.00 4.95 -17.80
C THR A 26 7.00 5.81 -17.06
N ILE A 27 6.97 5.69 -15.72
CA ILE A 27 6.22 6.59 -14.84
C ILE A 27 7.20 7.65 -14.34
N HIS A 28 6.88 8.92 -14.60
CA HIS A 28 7.60 10.03 -14.00
C HIS A 28 7.02 10.33 -12.61
N THR A 29 7.82 10.17 -11.56
CA THR A 29 7.39 10.35 -10.17
C THR A 29 7.65 11.77 -9.67
N HIS A 30 6.84 12.20 -8.70
CA HIS A 30 6.99 13.52 -8.05
C HIS A 30 8.25 13.56 -7.19
N TYR A 31 8.56 12.44 -6.52
CA TYR A 31 9.65 12.32 -5.54
C TYR A 31 10.50 11.08 -5.81
N THR A 32 11.76 11.12 -5.39
CA THR A 32 12.54 9.92 -5.10
C THR A 32 12.23 9.45 -3.68
N PHE A 33 12.55 8.19 -3.33
CA PHE A 33 12.35 7.70 -1.97
C PHE A 33 13.08 8.56 -0.92
N ALA A 34 14.28 9.02 -1.22
CA ALA A 34 15.07 9.88 -0.32
C ALA A 34 14.41 11.24 -0.03
N GLU A 35 13.56 11.74 -0.93
CA GLU A 35 12.85 13.02 -0.78
C GLU A 35 11.52 12.87 -0.01
N VAL A 36 11.07 11.63 0.28
CA VAL A 36 9.82 11.38 1.00
C VAL A 36 10.04 11.46 2.50
N HIS A 37 9.31 12.36 3.16
CA HIS A 37 9.20 12.46 4.61
C HIS A 37 7.74 12.29 5.02
N SER A 38 7.46 11.32 5.89
CA SER A 38 6.10 10.96 6.31
C SER A 38 5.30 12.15 6.85
N ALA A 39 5.97 13.11 7.52
CA ALA A 39 5.34 14.31 8.10
C ALA A 39 4.52 15.16 7.10
N TYR A 40 4.79 15.04 5.80
CA TYR A 40 4.09 15.82 4.76
C TYR A 40 2.92 15.08 4.11
N PHE A 41 2.65 13.83 4.51
CA PHE A 41 1.63 12.99 3.90
C PHE A 41 0.71 12.36 4.95
N GLU A 42 -0.55 12.17 4.59
CA GLU A 42 -1.57 11.61 5.48
C GLU A 42 -1.61 10.08 5.43
N ALA A 43 -1.22 9.48 4.32
CA ALA A 43 -1.27 8.03 4.12
C ALA A 43 -0.24 7.56 3.09
N LEU A 44 0.04 6.24 3.12
CA LEU A 44 0.95 5.56 2.19
C LEU A 44 0.19 4.47 1.44
N ALA A 45 0.35 4.41 0.11
CA ALA A 45 -0.16 3.33 -0.73
C ALA A 45 0.98 2.62 -1.46
N LEU A 46 1.02 1.30 -1.38
CA LEU A 46 2.05 0.44 -1.95
C LEU A 46 1.43 -0.45 -3.02
N PRO A 47 1.71 -0.21 -4.31
CA PRO A 47 1.29 -1.10 -5.37
C PRO A 47 2.10 -2.40 -5.33
N GLY A 48 1.46 -3.50 -5.71
CA GLY A 48 2.15 -4.77 -5.89
C GLY A 48 2.97 -4.84 -7.16
N GLY A 49 3.77 -5.89 -7.27
CA GLY A 49 4.56 -6.18 -8.46
C GLY A 49 4.90 -7.67 -8.56
N PHE A 50 5.49 -8.06 -9.68
CA PHE A 50 5.85 -9.45 -9.92
C PHE A 50 7.36 -9.66 -9.72
N ALA A 51 7.73 -10.73 -9.02
CA ALA A 51 9.12 -11.12 -8.81
C ALA A 51 9.91 -11.26 -10.14
N ARG A 52 9.24 -11.76 -11.20
CA ARG A 52 9.85 -11.91 -12.54
C ARG A 52 10.25 -10.59 -13.21
N TYR A 53 9.75 -9.46 -12.73
CA TYR A 53 10.10 -8.11 -13.19
C TYR A 53 10.93 -7.33 -12.16
N ASP A 54 11.65 -8.07 -11.33
CA ASP A 54 12.61 -7.54 -10.36
C ASP A 54 12.00 -6.61 -9.29
N TYR A 55 10.69 -6.77 -9.04
CA TYR A 55 9.97 -5.95 -8.06
C TYR A 55 10.64 -5.93 -6.69
N PHE A 56 11.13 -7.09 -6.21
CA PHE A 56 11.69 -7.19 -4.87
C PHE A 56 13.12 -6.68 -4.74
N SER A 57 13.87 -6.48 -5.81
CA SER A 57 15.19 -5.85 -5.73
C SER A 57 15.05 -4.36 -5.40
N THR A 58 14.16 -3.67 -6.09
CA THR A 58 13.82 -2.27 -5.80
C THR A 58 13.09 -2.13 -4.46
N ALA A 59 12.24 -3.09 -4.13
CA ALA A 59 11.44 -3.08 -2.91
C ALA A 59 12.24 -3.40 -1.63
N ASN A 60 13.49 -3.86 -1.75
CA ASN A 60 14.43 -4.00 -0.63
C ASN A 60 15.32 -2.78 -0.41
N ASP A 61 15.06 -1.68 -1.12
CA ASP A 61 15.75 -0.41 -0.92
C ASP A 61 15.53 0.08 0.52
N ASP A 62 16.61 0.41 1.22
CA ASP A 62 16.57 0.84 2.63
C ASP A 62 15.73 2.12 2.82
N GLU A 63 15.77 3.03 1.86
CA GLU A 63 14.98 4.25 1.87
C GLU A 63 13.47 3.94 1.74
N PHE A 64 13.11 2.96 0.92
CA PHE A 64 11.72 2.53 0.80
C PHE A 64 11.21 1.89 2.10
N LEU A 65 12.00 1.00 2.71
CA LEU A 65 11.66 0.39 3.99
C LEU A 65 11.62 1.42 5.14
N ARG A 66 12.46 2.45 5.09
CA ARG A 66 12.42 3.59 6.02
C ARG A 66 11.09 4.31 5.95
N ILE A 67 10.61 4.64 4.73
CA ILE A 67 9.31 5.30 4.54
C ILE A 67 8.19 4.51 5.21
N ILE A 68 8.10 3.20 4.98
CA ILE A 68 7.08 2.35 5.58
C ILE A 68 7.12 2.44 7.12
N LYS A 69 8.31 2.35 7.70
CA LYS A 69 8.49 2.43 9.16
C LYS A 69 8.10 3.79 9.73
N GLU A 70 8.41 4.89 9.04
CA GLU A 70 8.03 6.24 9.46
C GLU A 70 6.50 6.42 9.51
N PHE A 71 5.78 6.02 8.44
CA PHE A 71 4.32 6.08 8.44
C PHE A 71 3.71 5.22 9.54
N ALA A 72 4.25 4.02 9.78
CA ALA A 72 3.79 3.15 10.85
C ALA A 72 4.05 3.74 12.25
N ALA A 73 5.22 4.34 12.48
CA ALA A 73 5.56 4.99 13.75
C ALA A 73 4.64 6.18 14.06
N GLU A 74 4.17 6.88 13.05
CA GLU A 74 3.20 7.98 13.16
C GLU A 74 1.74 7.49 13.19
N ASN A 75 1.52 6.17 13.19
CA ASN A 75 0.19 5.54 13.15
C ASN A 75 -0.68 6.02 11.98
N LYS A 76 -0.06 6.35 10.85
CA LYS A 76 -0.73 6.79 9.63
C LYS A 76 -1.26 5.60 8.83
N PRO A 77 -2.36 5.75 8.09
CA PRO A 77 -2.88 4.70 7.23
C PRO A 77 -1.86 4.23 6.18
N ILE A 78 -1.69 2.91 6.10
CA ILE A 78 -0.82 2.26 5.10
C ILE A 78 -1.65 1.21 4.37
N ALA A 79 -1.71 1.30 3.05
CA ALA A 79 -2.37 0.33 2.20
C ALA A 79 -1.34 -0.41 1.33
N ALA A 80 -1.44 -1.74 1.26
CA ALA A 80 -0.60 -2.57 0.39
C ALA A 80 -1.46 -3.57 -0.39
N VAL A 81 -1.22 -3.69 -1.69
CA VAL A 81 -1.96 -4.60 -2.55
C VAL A 81 -1.04 -5.69 -3.06
N CYS A 82 -1.57 -6.92 -3.17
CA CYS A 82 -0.85 -8.05 -3.77
C CYS A 82 0.44 -8.38 -2.97
N THR A 83 1.55 -8.57 -3.65
CA THR A 83 2.85 -8.89 -3.04
C THR A 83 3.48 -7.74 -2.23
N ALA A 84 2.93 -6.52 -2.30
CA ALA A 84 3.43 -5.40 -1.50
C ALA A 84 3.29 -5.63 0.03
N SER A 85 2.34 -6.46 0.47
CA SER A 85 2.20 -6.84 1.88
C SER A 85 3.45 -7.54 2.45
N ILE A 86 4.24 -8.21 1.59
CA ILE A 86 5.52 -8.81 1.99
C ILE A 86 6.52 -7.74 2.47
N LEU A 87 6.49 -6.56 1.88
CA LEU A 87 7.36 -5.45 2.30
C LEU A 87 6.97 -4.93 3.68
N LEU A 88 5.66 -4.86 3.97
CA LEU A 88 5.17 -4.54 5.30
C LEU A 88 5.65 -5.59 6.32
N GLY A 89 5.58 -6.89 5.97
CA GLY A 89 6.10 -7.98 6.80
C GLY A 89 7.60 -7.83 7.08
N LYS A 90 8.41 -7.51 6.07
CA LYS A 90 9.86 -7.29 6.22
C LYS A 90 10.21 -6.15 7.17
N THR A 91 9.37 -5.13 7.29
CA THR A 91 9.58 -4.04 8.25
C THR A 91 9.18 -4.39 9.68
N GLY A 92 8.53 -5.54 9.89
CA GLY A 92 8.05 -6.01 11.18
C GLY A 92 6.73 -5.36 11.64
N ILE A 93 6.15 -4.45 10.87
CA ILE A 93 4.91 -3.75 11.27
C ILE A 93 3.67 -4.67 11.24
N LEU A 94 3.78 -5.85 10.63
CA LEU A 94 2.73 -6.88 10.62
C LEU A 94 2.87 -7.92 11.73
N ASN A 95 3.84 -7.82 12.63
CA ASN A 95 3.99 -8.75 13.73
C ASN A 95 2.72 -8.80 14.58
N ASN A 96 2.12 -10.02 14.69
CA ASN A 96 0.87 -10.28 15.39
C ASN A 96 -0.36 -9.53 14.85
N ARG A 97 -0.31 -9.00 13.62
CA ARG A 97 -1.45 -8.37 12.95
C ARG A 97 -2.02 -9.28 11.88
N HIS A 98 -3.32 -9.17 11.67
CA HIS A 98 -3.98 -9.83 10.54
C HIS A 98 -3.58 -9.15 9.24
N ALA A 99 -3.27 -9.95 8.23
CA ALA A 99 -2.93 -9.45 6.90
C ALA A 99 -3.20 -10.49 5.81
N THR A 100 -3.42 -10.01 4.59
CA THR A 100 -3.48 -10.82 3.39
C THR A 100 -2.42 -10.39 2.39
N THR A 101 -2.16 -11.24 1.39
CA THR A 101 -1.25 -10.97 0.29
C THR A 101 -1.72 -11.72 -0.96
N TYR A 102 -0.97 -11.65 -2.06
CA TYR A 102 -1.29 -12.37 -3.27
C TYR A 102 -1.41 -13.89 -3.03
N GLN A 103 -2.56 -14.45 -3.41
CA GLN A 103 -2.91 -15.84 -3.12
C GLN A 103 -2.54 -16.83 -4.25
N GLY A 104 -2.09 -16.31 -5.39
CA GLY A 104 -1.60 -17.16 -6.49
C GLY A 104 -0.31 -17.90 -6.15
N GLU A 105 0.18 -18.67 -7.13
CA GLU A 105 1.43 -19.43 -7.00
C GLU A 105 1.42 -20.41 -5.83
N ASN A 106 0.32 -21.16 -5.70
CA ASN A 106 0.11 -22.19 -4.67
C ASN A 106 0.22 -21.66 -3.21
N GLY A 107 -0.12 -20.38 -2.99
CA GLY A 107 -0.14 -19.82 -1.63
C GLY A 107 1.23 -19.42 -1.06
N ARG A 108 2.32 -19.58 -1.82
CA ARG A 108 3.69 -19.32 -1.31
C ARG A 108 3.87 -17.95 -0.65
N TRP A 109 3.12 -16.94 -1.10
CA TRP A 109 3.20 -15.60 -0.55
C TRP A 109 2.50 -15.48 0.81
N LEU A 110 1.43 -16.27 1.02
CA LEU A 110 0.80 -16.38 2.34
C LEU A 110 1.76 -17.02 3.35
N ASP A 111 2.42 -18.13 2.95
CA ASP A 111 3.40 -18.79 3.79
C ASP A 111 4.57 -17.84 4.13
N GLN A 112 5.06 -17.10 3.13
CA GLN A 112 6.11 -16.11 3.37
C GLN A 112 5.66 -15.00 4.30
N LEU A 113 4.42 -14.49 4.15
CA LEU A 113 3.88 -13.45 5.02
C LEU A 113 3.75 -13.95 6.46
N ALA A 114 3.32 -15.21 6.65
CA ALA A 114 3.26 -15.86 7.96
C ALA A 114 4.65 -15.97 8.61
N THR A 115 5.69 -16.34 7.86
CA THR A 115 7.07 -16.39 8.39
C THR A 115 7.61 -15.03 8.79
N LEU A 116 7.05 -13.94 8.25
CA LEU A 116 7.35 -12.55 8.62
C LEU A 116 6.52 -12.06 9.82
N GLY A 117 5.80 -12.94 10.51
CA GLY A 117 5.11 -12.67 11.76
C GLY A 117 3.64 -12.23 11.65
N ALA A 118 3.07 -12.19 10.44
CA ALA A 118 1.67 -11.84 10.25
C ALA A 118 0.73 -13.03 10.58
N GLN A 119 -0.46 -12.71 11.09
CA GLN A 119 -1.59 -13.63 11.17
C GLN A 119 -2.32 -13.60 9.82
N VAL A 120 -1.99 -14.54 8.94
CA VAL A 120 -2.47 -14.50 7.56
C VAL A 120 -3.94 -14.87 7.44
N THR A 121 -4.65 -14.19 6.55
CA THR A 121 -6.02 -14.47 6.14
C THR A 121 -6.12 -14.58 4.62
N THR A 122 -7.13 -15.31 4.14
CA THR A 122 -7.45 -15.45 2.72
C THR A 122 -8.52 -14.47 2.24
N GLU A 123 -8.93 -13.54 3.08
CA GLU A 123 -9.87 -12.48 2.71
C GLU A 123 -9.33 -11.63 1.55
N GLN A 124 -10.23 -11.12 0.74
CA GLN A 124 -9.87 -10.23 -0.36
C GLN A 124 -9.19 -8.95 0.14
N ILE A 125 -9.67 -8.43 1.27
CA ILE A 125 -9.13 -7.27 1.97
C ILE A 125 -9.06 -7.61 3.46
N CYS A 126 -7.95 -7.27 4.09
CA CYS A 126 -7.79 -7.35 5.52
C CYS A 126 -7.43 -5.97 6.07
N ILE A 127 -8.10 -5.56 7.14
CA ILE A 127 -7.90 -4.28 7.82
C ILE A 127 -7.54 -4.58 9.27
N ASP A 128 -6.38 -4.13 9.70
CA ASP A 128 -5.93 -4.25 11.08
C ASP A 128 -5.35 -2.91 11.56
N GLY A 129 -6.16 -2.17 12.32
CA GLY A 129 -5.83 -0.82 12.73
C GLY A 129 -5.63 0.12 11.53
N PRO A 130 -4.48 0.80 11.41
CA PRO A 130 -4.21 1.69 10.29
C PRO A 130 -3.71 0.96 9.04
N ILE A 131 -3.56 -0.37 9.07
CA ILE A 131 -3.00 -1.13 7.97
C ILE A 131 -4.10 -1.81 7.16
N ILE A 132 -4.05 -1.64 5.84
CA ILE A 132 -4.95 -2.27 4.88
C ILE A 132 -4.11 -3.13 3.96
N THR A 133 -4.46 -4.41 3.82
CA THR A 133 -3.82 -5.31 2.86
C THR A 133 -4.84 -5.91 1.91
N GLY A 134 -4.47 -6.07 0.64
CA GLY A 134 -5.32 -6.63 -0.40
C GLY A 134 -4.68 -7.82 -1.10
N SER A 135 -5.49 -8.84 -1.43
CA SER A 135 -5.03 -10.13 -1.93
C SER A 135 -4.56 -10.16 -3.38
N GLY A 136 -4.77 -9.07 -4.13
CA GLY A 136 -4.36 -9.06 -5.55
C GLY A 136 -4.96 -7.91 -6.34
N PRO A 137 -4.80 -7.90 -7.67
CA PRO A 137 -5.25 -6.79 -8.52
C PRO A 137 -6.73 -6.44 -8.36
N SER A 138 -7.60 -7.43 -8.15
CA SER A 138 -9.05 -7.22 -7.96
C SER A 138 -9.38 -6.46 -6.67
N SER A 139 -8.48 -6.45 -5.68
CA SER A 139 -8.65 -5.71 -4.43
C SER A 139 -8.16 -4.26 -4.49
N ALA A 140 -7.54 -3.83 -5.60
CA ALA A 140 -6.91 -2.51 -5.68
C ALA A 140 -7.91 -1.35 -5.45
N ILE A 141 -9.08 -1.40 -6.09
CA ILE A 141 -10.09 -0.35 -5.93
C ILE A 141 -10.69 -0.35 -4.52
N PRO A 142 -11.19 -1.48 -3.97
CA PRO A 142 -11.68 -1.51 -2.61
C PRO A 142 -10.63 -1.07 -1.56
N VAL A 143 -9.37 -1.45 -1.72
CA VAL A 143 -8.26 -0.99 -0.84
C VAL A 143 -8.06 0.52 -0.95
N ALA A 144 -8.07 1.08 -2.17
CA ALA A 144 -7.93 2.51 -2.38
C ALA A 144 -9.09 3.31 -1.78
N LEU A 145 -10.33 2.85 -1.94
CA LEU A 145 -11.51 3.47 -1.35
C LEU A 145 -11.46 3.42 0.19
N LYS A 146 -10.98 2.31 0.77
CA LYS A 146 -10.81 2.21 2.22
C LYS A 146 -9.71 3.13 2.74
N LEU A 147 -8.60 3.25 2.03
CA LEU A 147 -7.54 4.20 2.37
C LEU A 147 -8.05 5.65 2.30
N LEU A 148 -8.85 5.95 1.28
CA LEU A 148 -9.49 7.25 1.12
C LEU A 148 -10.44 7.55 2.29
N GLU A 149 -11.28 6.58 2.69
CA GLU A 149 -12.15 6.69 3.84
C GLU A 149 -11.39 7.04 5.13
N MET A 150 -10.26 6.38 5.36
CA MET A 150 -9.41 6.61 6.54
C MET A 150 -8.74 8.00 6.54
N THR A 151 -8.57 8.61 5.36
CA THR A 151 -7.89 9.92 5.23
C THR A 151 -8.84 11.10 5.18
N ILE A 152 -9.90 11.01 4.36
CA ILE A 152 -10.82 12.14 4.11
C ILE A 152 -12.23 11.92 4.64
N GLY A 153 -12.48 10.75 5.23
CA GLY A 153 -13.73 10.38 5.90
C GLY A 153 -14.73 9.64 5.00
N HIS A 154 -15.60 8.89 5.65
CA HIS A 154 -16.54 7.95 5.03
C HIS A 154 -17.44 8.59 3.97
N LYS A 155 -18.12 9.70 4.29
CA LYS A 155 -19.06 10.35 3.35
C LYS A 155 -18.42 10.78 2.03
N THR A 156 -17.16 11.26 2.07
CA THR A 156 -16.46 11.70 0.86
C THR A 156 -15.99 10.49 0.05
N ALA A 157 -15.50 9.44 0.73
CA ALA A 157 -15.10 8.20 0.06
C ALA A 157 -16.30 7.51 -0.59
N GLU A 158 -17.45 7.44 0.09
CA GLU A 158 -18.69 6.89 -0.42
C GLU A 158 -19.16 7.64 -1.68
N SER A 159 -19.21 8.99 -1.63
CA SER A 159 -19.56 9.80 -2.82
C SER A 159 -18.64 9.57 -4.01
N ILE A 160 -17.34 9.35 -3.78
CA ILE A 160 -16.39 9.02 -4.84
C ILE A 160 -16.64 7.62 -5.38
N SER A 161 -16.92 6.65 -4.50
CA SER A 161 -17.29 5.27 -4.87
C SER A 161 -18.49 5.27 -5.79
N ASP A 162 -19.56 5.98 -5.41
CA ASP A 162 -20.79 6.10 -6.22
C ASP A 162 -20.53 6.75 -7.58
N MET A 163 -19.73 7.82 -7.64
CA MET A 163 -19.34 8.45 -8.91
C MET A 163 -18.52 7.54 -9.81
N MET A 164 -17.80 6.58 -9.25
CA MET A 164 -17.03 5.57 -9.98
C MET A 164 -17.87 4.34 -10.37
N GLY A 165 -19.10 4.22 -9.84
CA GLY A 165 -20.00 3.10 -10.11
C GLY A 165 -19.76 1.86 -9.28
N PHE A 166 -19.23 2.01 -8.06
CA PHE A 166 -18.99 0.93 -7.10
C PHE A 166 -19.98 0.97 -5.94
#